data_5e587b871a760b756ab39ec2630fffbb
#
_entry.id   5e587b871a760b756ab39ec2630fffbb
#
_cell.length_a   1.000
_cell.length_b   1.000
_cell.length_c   1.000
_cell.angle_alpha   90.00
_cell.angle_beta   90.00
_cell.angle_gamma   90.00
#
_symmetry.space_group_name_H-M   'P 1'
#
loop_
_entity.id
_entity.type
_entity.pdbx_description
1 polymer ?
#
loop_
_entity_poly.entity_id
_entity_poly.type
_entity_poly.pdbx_seq_one_letter_code
_entity_poly.pdbx_strand_id
1 'polypeptide(L)'
;MTSPARTEGAGAVLVEACVDSVESSMAAERGGAGRLELCDALFDGGTTPSAGMIEACREAVSIPVFVIIRPRGGGFVYSDIELDVMRRDIVAARELGADGVVIGALHADGTVHGPQTRSLVEAAGTLPVTFHSDA
;
A
#
# COMPACT_ATOMS: atom_id res chain seq x y z
N MET A 1 23.11 0.02 9.46
CA MET A 1 23.34 0.06 8.64
C MET A 1 22.94 0.14 7.56
N THR A 2 22.89 0.31 7.13
CA THR A 2 22.62 0.32 6.15
C THR A 2 22.97 -0.03 5.12
N SER A 3 23.02 -0.66 4.79
CA SER A 3 23.62 -0.92 3.82
C SER A 3 23.19 -0.39 2.60
N PRO A 4 23.44 0.69 2.35
CA PRO A 4 23.06 1.34 1.17
C PRO A 4 23.64 0.73 -0.07
N ALA A 5 24.69 0.02 0.12
CA ALA A 5 25.35 -0.52 -1.06
C ALA A 5 24.46 -1.42 -1.88
N ARG A 6 23.55 -2.09 -1.25
CA ARG A 6 22.73 -3.01 -2.01
C ARG A 6 21.71 -2.31 -2.88
N THR A 7 21.53 -1.01 -2.75
CA THR A 7 20.61 -0.30 -3.61
C THR A 7 21.32 0.45 -4.71
N GLU A 8 22.61 0.22 -4.87
CA GLU A 8 23.39 0.92 -5.85
C GLU A 8 23.86 -0.01 -6.94
N GLY A 9 23.95 0.51 -8.12
CA GLY A 9 24.51 -0.22 -9.22
C GLY A 9 23.57 -1.22 -9.85
N ALA A 10 24.05 -1.78 -10.93
CA ALA A 10 23.29 -2.75 -11.68
C ALA A 10 23.06 -3.99 -10.82
N GLY A 11 21.87 -4.52 -10.85
CA GLY A 11 21.56 -5.72 -10.11
C GLY A 11 21.09 -5.47 -8.68
N ALA A 12 21.10 -4.23 -8.24
CA ALA A 12 20.55 -3.93 -6.94
C ALA A 12 19.05 -4.22 -6.91
N VAL A 13 18.57 -4.77 -5.79
CA VAL A 13 17.17 -5.16 -5.63
C VAL A 13 16.56 -4.37 -4.50
N LEU A 14 15.39 -3.78 -4.76
CA LEU A 14 14.60 -3.16 -3.72
C LEU A 14 13.82 -4.24 -2.99
N VAL A 15 14.05 -4.37 -1.69
CA VAL A 15 13.29 -5.29 -0.87
C VAL A 15 12.09 -4.56 -0.31
N GLU A 16 10.90 -5.08 -0.60
CA GLU A 16 9.66 -4.53 -0.08
C GLU A 16 9.09 -5.50 0.93
N ALA A 17 8.69 -5.01 2.08
CA ALA A 17 8.16 -5.84 3.15
C ALA A 17 6.70 -5.49 3.42
N CYS A 18 5.85 -6.51 3.48
CA CYS A 18 4.45 -6.35 3.90
C CYS A 18 4.42 -6.39 5.43
N VAL A 19 3.88 -5.36 6.04
CA VAL A 19 3.87 -5.21 7.50
C VAL A 19 2.49 -4.78 7.96
N ASP A 20 2.17 -5.08 9.23
CA ASP A 20 0.87 -4.75 9.80
C ASP A 20 0.96 -4.11 11.18
N SER A 21 2.14 -3.64 11.57
CA SER A 21 2.31 -2.99 12.87
C SER A 21 3.49 -2.03 12.82
N VAL A 22 3.57 -1.15 13.81
CA VAL A 22 4.71 -0.25 13.94
C VAL A 22 5.97 -1.06 14.22
N GLU A 23 5.87 -2.05 15.09
CA GLU A 23 7.02 -2.90 15.44
C GLU A 23 7.55 -3.64 14.22
N SER A 24 6.67 -4.24 13.41
CA SER A 24 7.13 -4.95 12.21
C SER A 24 7.70 -3.99 11.17
N SER A 25 7.17 -2.77 11.10
CA SER A 25 7.71 -1.74 10.22
C SER A 25 9.14 -1.38 10.58
N MET A 26 9.39 -1.16 11.86
CA MET A 26 10.72 -0.83 12.35
C MET A 26 11.68 -2.01 12.16
N ALA A 27 11.22 -3.23 12.40
CA ALA A 27 12.03 -4.43 12.21
C ALA A 27 12.40 -4.62 10.75
N ALA A 28 11.47 -4.37 9.84
CA ALA A 28 11.72 -4.48 8.41
C ALA A 28 12.77 -3.46 7.97
N GLU A 29 12.68 -2.23 8.45
CA GLU A 29 13.68 -1.21 8.13
C GLU A 29 15.06 -1.62 8.64
N ARG A 30 15.14 -2.09 9.88
CA ARG A 30 16.42 -2.54 10.43
C ARG A 30 16.99 -3.71 9.64
N GLY A 31 16.11 -4.55 9.08
CA GLY A 31 16.54 -5.70 8.29
C GLY A 31 16.93 -5.36 6.87
N GLY A 32 16.78 -4.12 6.45
CA GLY A 32 17.23 -3.68 5.14
C GLY A 32 16.15 -3.51 4.09
N ALA A 33 14.86 -3.53 4.48
CA ALA A 33 13.81 -3.25 3.53
C ALA A 33 13.96 -1.82 3.01
N GLY A 34 13.70 -1.63 1.73
CA GLY A 34 13.76 -0.32 1.10
C GLY A 34 12.42 0.34 0.99
N ARG A 35 11.35 -0.40 1.22
CA ARG A 35 9.98 0.11 1.15
C ARG A 35 9.06 -0.79 1.93
N LEU A 36 8.02 -0.22 2.51
CA LEU A 36 7.01 -0.99 3.24
C LEU A 36 5.68 -0.95 2.49
N GLU A 37 4.95 -2.07 2.55
CA GLU A 37 3.53 -2.11 2.24
C GLU A 37 2.80 -2.30 3.55
N LEU A 38 2.13 -1.28 4.00
CA LEU A 38 1.42 -1.30 5.27
C LEU A 38 -0.02 -1.72 5.06
N CYS A 39 -0.48 -2.68 5.84
CA CYS A 39 -1.84 -3.16 5.77
C CYS A 39 -2.34 -3.52 7.16
N ASP A 40 -3.63 -3.82 7.26
CA ASP A 40 -4.23 -4.50 8.39
C ASP A 40 -4.60 -5.90 7.94
N ALA A 41 -4.96 -6.77 8.86
CA ALA A 41 -5.47 -8.10 8.53
C ALA A 41 -4.59 -8.84 7.52
N LEU A 42 -3.30 -8.93 7.81
CA LEU A 42 -2.33 -9.56 6.89
C LEU A 42 -2.72 -11.00 6.58
N PHE A 43 -3.32 -11.71 7.55
CA PHE A 43 -3.80 -13.07 7.36
C PHE A 43 -4.92 -13.17 6.30
N ASP A 44 -5.57 -12.05 5.98
CA ASP A 44 -6.65 -12.00 5.01
C ASP A 44 -6.20 -11.33 3.71
N GLY A 45 -4.90 -11.31 3.47
CA GLY A 45 -4.31 -10.71 2.27
C GLY A 45 -4.06 -9.23 2.38
N GLY A 46 -4.39 -8.63 3.51
CA GLY A 46 -4.16 -7.21 3.75
C GLY A 46 -5.36 -6.35 3.38
N THR A 47 -5.80 -5.53 4.33
CA THR A 47 -6.85 -4.53 4.12
C THR A 47 -6.30 -3.17 4.53
N THR A 48 -7.08 -2.11 4.30
CA THR A 48 -6.64 -0.75 4.59
C THR A 48 -6.39 -0.58 6.09
N PRO A 49 -5.21 -0.10 6.48
CA PRO A 49 -4.92 0.13 7.91
C PRO A 49 -5.65 1.36 8.43
N SER A 50 -5.76 1.46 9.75
CA SER A 50 -6.38 2.63 10.38
C SER A 50 -5.53 3.87 10.17
N ALA A 51 -6.16 5.04 10.34
CA ALA A 51 -5.45 6.32 10.26
C ALA A 51 -4.32 6.39 11.28
N GLY A 52 -4.57 5.93 12.49
CA GLY A 52 -3.54 5.92 13.54
C GLY A 52 -2.35 5.05 13.17
N MET A 53 -2.60 3.90 12.57
CA MET A 53 -1.53 3.01 12.16
C MET A 53 -0.69 3.64 11.06
N ILE A 54 -1.32 4.27 10.08
CA ILE A 54 -0.60 4.94 8.98
C ILE A 54 0.31 6.03 9.54
N GLU A 55 -0.25 6.88 10.38
CA GLU A 55 0.51 8.00 10.93
C GLU A 55 1.67 7.52 11.80
N ALA A 56 1.42 6.55 12.67
CA ALA A 56 2.45 6.04 13.57
C ALA A 56 3.58 5.34 12.81
N CYS A 57 3.24 4.56 11.80
CA CYS A 57 4.27 3.90 11.01
C CYS A 57 5.09 4.91 10.21
N ARG A 58 4.43 5.92 9.62
CA ARG A 58 5.16 6.94 8.88
C ARG A 58 6.17 7.67 9.78
N GLU A 59 5.79 7.93 11.01
CA GLU A 59 6.69 8.60 11.94
C GLU A 59 7.84 7.73 12.43
N ALA A 60 7.60 6.42 12.47
CA ALA A 60 8.56 5.48 13.06
C ALA A 60 9.70 5.08 12.13
N VAL A 61 9.52 5.21 10.82
CA VAL A 61 10.52 4.76 9.84
C VAL A 61 10.86 5.88 8.87
N SER A 62 12.01 5.76 8.23
CA SER A 62 12.46 6.74 7.24
C SER A 62 12.30 6.25 5.80
N ILE A 63 12.06 4.96 5.60
CA ILE A 63 11.86 4.42 4.26
C ILE A 63 10.43 4.69 3.80
N PRO A 64 10.16 4.65 2.48
CA PRO A 64 8.81 4.88 1.98
C PRO A 64 7.80 3.89 2.52
N VAL A 65 6.60 4.41 2.84
CA VAL A 65 5.48 3.62 3.33
C VAL A 65 4.36 3.70 2.29
N PHE A 66 4.07 2.58 1.66
CA PHE A 66 2.94 2.44 0.74
C PHE A 66 1.79 1.80 1.52
N VAL A 67 0.59 2.33 1.33
CA VAL A 67 -0.59 1.91 2.09
C VAL A 67 -1.51 1.12 1.17
N ILE A 68 -1.91 -0.07 1.62
CA ILE A 68 -2.84 -0.90 0.87
C ILE A 68 -4.25 -0.33 0.99
N ILE A 69 -4.90 -0.15 -0.14
CA ILE A 69 -6.28 0.34 -0.21
C ILE A 69 -7.16 -0.83 -0.63
N ARG A 70 -7.77 -1.45 0.36
CA ARG A 70 -8.63 -2.62 0.17
C ARG A 70 -9.65 -2.62 1.30
N PRO A 71 -10.91 -2.33 1.00
CA PRO A 71 -11.90 -2.06 2.07
C PRO A 71 -12.32 -3.30 2.84
N ARG A 72 -12.09 -4.48 2.28
CA ARG A 72 -12.47 -5.74 2.93
C ARG A 72 -11.69 -6.88 2.31
N GLY A 73 -11.65 -8.01 2.97
CA GLY A 73 -11.10 -9.23 2.39
C GLY A 73 -11.95 -9.74 1.24
N GLY A 74 -11.53 -10.82 0.63
CA GLY A 74 -12.23 -11.41 -0.50
C GLY A 74 -11.74 -10.85 -1.83
N GLY A 75 -12.60 -10.89 -2.82
CA GLY A 75 -12.21 -10.54 -4.17
C GLY A 75 -12.03 -9.05 -4.40
N PHE A 76 -11.61 -8.70 -5.60
CA PHE A 76 -11.27 -7.35 -6.00
C PHE A 76 -12.34 -6.73 -6.90
N VAL A 77 -13.56 -7.29 -6.86
CA VAL A 77 -14.71 -6.74 -7.59
C VAL A 77 -15.47 -5.86 -6.61
N TYR A 78 -15.49 -4.57 -6.87
CA TYR A 78 -16.02 -3.60 -5.91
C TYR A 78 -17.30 -2.93 -6.43
N SER A 79 -18.21 -2.68 -5.49
CA SER A 79 -19.41 -1.89 -5.79
C SER A 79 -19.04 -0.41 -5.86
N ASP A 80 -19.97 0.41 -6.33
CA ASP A 80 -19.76 1.85 -6.38
C ASP A 80 -19.55 2.44 -4.98
N ILE A 81 -20.26 1.90 -4.00
CA ILE A 81 -20.10 2.36 -2.61
C ILE A 81 -18.72 2.00 -2.10
N GLU A 82 -18.26 0.78 -2.36
CA GLU A 82 -16.92 0.37 -1.96
C GLU A 82 -15.85 1.21 -2.65
N LEU A 83 -16.04 1.52 -3.92
CA LEU A 83 -15.11 2.35 -4.64
C LEU A 83 -15.01 3.75 -4.01
N ASP A 84 -16.16 4.30 -3.59
CA ASP A 84 -16.16 5.60 -2.93
C ASP A 84 -15.37 5.55 -1.61
N VAL A 85 -15.54 4.49 -0.83
CA VAL A 85 -14.77 4.30 0.39
C VAL A 85 -13.27 4.25 0.08
N MET A 86 -12.90 3.51 -0.97
CA MET A 86 -11.51 3.40 -1.36
C MET A 86 -10.92 4.75 -1.75
N ARG A 87 -11.66 5.57 -2.48
CA ARG A 87 -11.20 6.90 -2.85
C ARG A 87 -10.97 7.78 -1.62
N ARG A 88 -11.87 7.70 -0.64
CA ARG A 88 -11.73 8.44 0.62
C ARG A 88 -10.51 7.96 1.39
N ASP A 89 -10.28 6.65 1.42
CA ASP A 89 -9.11 6.08 2.09
C ASP A 89 -7.82 6.55 1.43
N ILE A 90 -7.79 6.65 0.11
CA ILE A 90 -6.61 7.14 -0.60
C ILE A 90 -6.29 8.58 -0.22
N VAL A 91 -7.31 9.43 -0.18
CA VAL A 91 -7.11 10.83 0.20
C VAL A 91 -6.63 10.91 1.65
N ALA A 92 -7.22 10.13 2.55
CA ALA A 92 -6.81 10.11 3.95
C ALA A 92 -5.38 9.64 4.11
N ALA A 93 -4.99 8.57 3.41
CA ALA A 93 -3.62 8.05 3.48
C ALA A 93 -2.63 9.10 3.00
N ARG A 94 -2.95 9.79 1.90
CA ARG A 94 -2.10 10.85 1.37
C ARG A 94 -1.91 11.95 2.39
N GLU A 95 -3.00 12.39 3.04
CA GLU A 95 -2.93 13.46 4.02
C GLU A 95 -2.18 13.06 5.29
N LEU A 96 -2.16 11.76 5.60
CA LEU A 96 -1.46 11.25 6.76
C LEU A 96 0.02 10.98 6.49
N GLY A 97 0.47 11.23 5.27
CA GLY A 97 1.90 11.14 4.95
C GLY A 97 2.33 9.88 4.23
N ALA A 98 1.40 9.07 3.73
CA ALA A 98 1.77 7.90 2.94
C ALA A 98 2.59 8.35 1.72
N ASP A 99 3.58 7.55 1.36
CA ASP A 99 4.44 7.82 0.22
C ASP A 99 3.89 7.22 -1.07
N GLY A 100 2.90 6.36 -0.97
CA GLY A 100 2.22 5.78 -2.11
C GLY A 100 1.08 4.91 -1.63
N VAL A 101 0.31 4.39 -2.58
CA VAL A 101 -0.80 3.49 -2.28
C VAL A 101 -0.73 2.27 -3.20
N VAL A 102 -1.29 1.16 -2.70
CA VAL A 102 -1.38 -0.09 -3.44
C VAL A 102 -2.86 -0.36 -3.66
N ILE A 103 -3.26 -0.50 -4.91
CA ILE A 103 -4.67 -0.66 -5.28
C ILE A 103 -4.88 -1.89 -6.15
N GLY A 104 -6.13 -2.29 -6.29
CA GLY A 104 -6.54 -3.31 -7.23
C GLY A 104 -8.03 -3.21 -7.45
N ALA A 105 -8.49 -3.42 -8.68
CA ALA A 105 -9.90 -3.45 -9.03
C ALA A 105 -10.07 -4.31 -10.27
N LEU A 106 -10.95 -5.30 -10.19
CA LEU A 106 -11.13 -6.27 -11.25
C LEU A 106 -12.59 -6.35 -11.67
N HIS A 107 -12.80 -6.78 -12.91
CA HIS A 107 -14.12 -7.26 -13.35
C HIS A 107 -14.33 -8.66 -12.78
N ALA A 108 -15.57 -9.13 -12.84
CA ALA A 108 -15.92 -10.47 -12.35
C ALA A 108 -15.16 -11.57 -13.08
N ASP A 109 -14.71 -11.33 -14.29
CA ASP A 109 -13.95 -12.31 -15.07
C ASP A 109 -12.45 -12.29 -14.76
N GLY A 110 -12.01 -11.45 -13.82
CA GLY A 110 -10.61 -11.38 -13.42
C GLY A 110 -9.77 -10.39 -14.19
N THR A 111 -10.33 -9.70 -15.17
CA THR A 111 -9.57 -8.68 -15.90
C THR A 111 -9.60 -7.36 -15.15
N VAL A 112 -8.61 -6.51 -15.41
CA VAL A 112 -8.48 -5.22 -14.74
C VAL A 112 -9.66 -4.32 -15.09
N HIS A 113 -10.28 -3.75 -14.06
CA HIS A 113 -11.37 -2.83 -14.25
C HIS A 113 -10.81 -1.43 -14.52
N GLY A 114 -10.69 -1.08 -15.80
CA GLY A 114 -10.04 0.17 -16.20
C GLY A 114 -10.66 1.42 -15.61
N PRO A 115 -11.97 1.63 -15.74
CA PRO A 115 -12.60 2.84 -15.20
C PRO A 115 -12.43 2.99 -13.69
N GLN A 116 -12.58 1.90 -12.92
CA GLN A 116 -12.37 1.97 -11.48
C GLN A 116 -10.92 2.24 -11.15
N THR A 117 -9.99 1.58 -11.83
CA THR A 117 -8.57 1.82 -11.63
C THR A 117 -8.22 3.28 -11.89
N ARG A 118 -8.74 3.85 -12.98
CA ARG A 118 -8.49 5.26 -13.28
C ARG A 118 -9.02 6.17 -12.19
N SER A 119 -10.22 5.89 -11.68
CA SER A 119 -10.81 6.67 -10.59
C SER A 119 -9.93 6.66 -9.35
N LEU A 120 -9.37 5.51 -9.01
CA LEU A 120 -8.49 5.39 -7.84
C LEU A 120 -7.16 6.13 -8.06
N VAL A 121 -6.60 6.02 -9.25
CA VAL A 121 -5.37 6.74 -9.59
C VAL A 121 -5.59 8.24 -9.51
N GLU A 122 -6.73 8.73 -9.97
CA GLU A 122 -7.07 10.14 -9.88
C GLU A 122 -7.16 10.61 -8.43
N ALA A 123 -7.74 9.78 -7.55
CA ALA A 123 -7.81 10.12 -6.14
C ALA A 123 -6.41 10.21 -5.50
N ALA A 124 -5.47 9.41 -5.98
CA ALA A 124 -4.11 9.43 -5.46
C ALA A 124 -3.37 10.72 -5.81
N GLY A 125 -3.79 11.41 -6.88
CA GLY A 125 -3.15 12.64 -7.31
C GLY A 125 -1.71 12.37 -7.76
N THR A 126 -0.74 12.96 -7.06
CA THR A 126 0.66 12.78 -7.40
C THR A 126 1.33 11.62 -6.66
N LEU A 127 0.60 10.93 -5.78
CA LEU A 127 1.17 9.78 -5.09
C LEU A 127 1.47 8.65 -6.06
N PRO A 128 2.62 7.99 -5.93
CA PRO A 128 2.87 6.74 -6.64
C PRO A 128 1.81 5.71 -6.33
N VAL A 129 1.44 4.94 -7.34
CA VAL A 129 0.41 3.91 -7.22
C VAL A 129 0.99 2.59 -7.74
N THR A 130 0.82 1.55 -6.93
CA THR A 130 1.14 0.18 -7.34
C THR A 130 -0.17 -0.57 -7.50
N PHE A 131 -0.31 -1.27 -8.60
CA PHE A 131 -1.48 -2.12 -8.83
C PHE A 131 -1.14 -3.56 -8.49
N HIS A 132 -2.02 -4.22 -7.74
CA HIS A 132 -1.88 -5.66 -7.57
C HIS A 132 -3.27 -6.30 -7.57
N SER A 133 -3.29 -7.55 -8.00
CA SER A 133 -4.53 -8.29 -8.08
C SER A 133 -4.29 -9.67 -7.52
N ASP A 134 -3.78 -9.70 -6.31
CA ASP A 134 -3.45 -10.96 -5.70
C ASP A 134 -4.68 -11.82 -5.63
N ALA A 135 -4.58 -12.98 -6.07
CA ALA A 135 -5.69 -13.89 -6.07
C ALA A 135 -5.63 -14.79 -4.87
#